data_17902ddc7c157565faf568f2310b5686
#
_entry.id   17902ddc7c157565faf568f2310b5686
#
_cell.length_a   1.000
_cell.length_b   1.000
_cell.length_c   1.000
_cell.angle_alpha   90.00
_cell.angle_beta   90.00
_cell.angle_gamma   90.00
#
_symmetry.space_group_name_H-M   'P 1'
#
loop_
_entity.id
_entity.type
_entity.pdbx_description
1 polymer ?
#
loop_
_entity_poly.entity_id
_entity_poly.type
_entity_poly.pdbx_seq_one_letter_code
_entity_poly.pdbx_strand_id
1 'polypeptide(L)'
;MARSNAAKRRPPVKELPSAPAGGYDDVSELLGVIVDHERRRGRGAQSNVSGRYEPLARIAFDDGWRTLDELPPFKTTVTVDATRKIITRNESPDIGFDRSINPYRGCEHGCIYCFARPTHAYLGLSPGLDFESKLLVKPEAANLLEKELSAPGYEPKVIAIGTNTDPYQPIERRYKVMRRILEVLDRAGHPVGIVTKSALVLRDLDILARMAERNLAKVALSVKTLDATLARKMEPRAAT
;
A
#
# COMPACT_ATOMS: atom_id res chain seq x y z
N MET A 1 -15.05 -11.07 -47.21
CA MET A 1 -13.75 -10.46 -46.78
C MET A 1 -13.53 -10.78 -45.30
N ALA A 2 -12.76 -11.83 -45.03
CA ALA A 2 -12.47 -12.28 -43.66
C ALA A 2 -11.24 -11.52 -43.10
N ARG A 3 -11.41 -10.83 -41.98
CA ARG A 3 -10.29 -10.15 -41.27
C ARG A 3 -9.59 -11.17 -40.39
N SER A 4 -8.34 -11.44 -40.74
CA SER A 4 -7.40 -12.29 -40.01
C SER A 4 -7.09 -11.69 -38.64
N ASN A 5 -7.42 -12.43 -37.57
CA ASN A 5 -7.10 -12.10 -36.18
C ASN A 5 -5.69 -12.63 -35.87
N ALA A 6 -4.67 -11.82 -36.08
CA ALA A 6 -3.29 -12.18 -35.75
C ALA A 6 -3.09 -12.06 -34.22
N ALA A 7 -3.16 -13.18 -33.55
CA ALA A 7 -2.81 -13.29 -32.14
C ALA A 7 -1.36 -12.82 -31.92
N LYS A 8 -1.15 -11.73 -31.17
CA LYS A 8 0.17 -11.28 -30.73
C LYS A 8 0.82 -12.36 -29.86
N ARG A 9 1.81 -13.03 -30.41
CA ARG A 9 2.62 -14.01 -29.65
C ARG A 9 3.34 -13.27 -28.51
N ARG A 10 3.17 -13.77 -27.29
CA ARG A 10 3.96 -13.33 -26.14
C ARG A 10 5.44 -13.65 -26.42
N PRO A 11 6.38 -12.74 -26.06
CA PRO A 11 7.79 -13.06 -26.15
C PRO A 11 8.11 -14.25 -25.25
N PRO A 12 9.09 -15.10 -25.64
CA PRO A 12 9.49 -16.24 -24.83
C PRO A 12 9.95 -15.76 -23.45
N VAL A 13 9.41 -16.37 -22.42
CA VAL A 13 9.88 -16.20 -21.04
C VAL A 13 11.31 -16.72 -21.03
N LYS A 14 12.32 -15.86 -20.81
CA LYS A 14 13.69 -16.31 -20.54
C LYS A 14 13.62 -17.22 -19.31
N GLU A 15 13.99 -18.46 -19.48
CA GLU A 15 14.18 -19.39 -18.36
C GLU A 15 15.16 -18.73 -17.38
N LEU A 16 14.71 -18.55 -16.14
CA LEU A 16 15.58 -18.20 -15.04
C LEU A 16 16.65 -19.29 -14.94
N PRO A 17 17.94 -18.97 -14.75
CA PRO A 17 18.94 -19.96 -14.46
C PRO A 17 18.43 -20.84 -13.31
N SER A 18 18.49 -22.15 -13.51
CA SER A 18 18.16 -23.13 -12.47
C SER A 18 18.94 -22.76 -11.21
N ALA A 19 18.23 -22.70 -10.06
CA ALA A 19 18.89 -22.50 -8.78
C ALA A 19 20.05 -23.48 -8.67
N PRO A 20 21.25 -23.03 -8.21
CA PRO A 20 22.37 -23.93 -8.00
C PRO A 20 21.92 -25.04 -7.05
N ALA A 21 22.24 -26.29 -7.41
CA ALA A 21 21.96 -27.50 -6.64
C ALA A 21 22.96 -27.59 -5.44
N GLY A 22 23.06 -26.52 -4.67
CA GLY A 22 23.76 -26.43 -3.40
C GLY A 22 22.75 -26.04 -2.35
N GLY A 23 22.58 -26.87 -1.32
CA GLY A 23 21.71 -26.56 -0.20
C GLY A 23 22.04 -25.16 0.33
N TYR A 24 21.06 -24.51 0.93
CA TYR A 24 21.21 -23.22 1.62
C TYR A 24 22.05 -23.39 2.91
N ASP A 25 23.30 -23.83 2.74
CA ASP A 25 24.22 -24.05 3.85
C ASP A 25 25.02 -22.80 4.24
N ASP A 26 24.85 -21.68 3.50
CA ASP A 26 25.49 -20.43 3.87
C ASP A 26 24.49 -19.39 4.40
N VAL A 27 24.22 -19.52 5.70
CA VAL A 27 23.44 -18.57 6.49
C VAL A 27 24.05 -17.16 6.43
N SER A 28 25.33 -17.05 6.06
CA SER A 28 26.05 -15.77 5.96
C SER A 28 25.55 -14.90 4.81
N GLU A 29 25.15 -15.48 3.66
CA GLU A 29 24.50 -14.74 2.56
C GLU A 29 23.10 -14.23 2.95
N LEU A 30 22.36 -14.99 3.76
CA LEU A 30 21.06 -14.58 4.29
C LEU A 30 21.19 -13.48 5.35
N LEU A 31 22.25 -13.48 6.15
CA LEU A 31 22.50 -12.47 7.19
C LEU A 31 22.79 -11.08 6.59
N GLY A 32 23.44 -10.99 5.41
CA GLY A 32 23.64 -9.73 4.69
C GLY A 32 22.36 -9.11 4.14
N VAL A 33 21.27 -9.87 4.05
CA VAL A 33 19.95 -9.41 3.57
C VAL A 33 19.06 -8.90 4.70
N ILE A 34 19.25 -9.42 5.93
CA ILE A 34 18.44 -9.05 7.10
C ILE A 34 18.97 -7.75 7.70
N VAL A 35 18.12 -6.74 7.76
CA VAL A 35 18.43 -5.46 8.39
C VAL A 35 18.44 -5.64 9.92
N ASP A 36 19.39 -5.03 10.59
CA ASP A 36 19.50 -5.03 12.05
C ASP A 36 18.19 -4.67 12.75
N HIS A 37 17.91 -5.30 13.88
CA HIS A 37 16.66 -5.18 14.63
C HIS A 37 16.41 -3.75 15.12
N GLU A 38 17.43 -3.08 15.66
CA GLU A 38 17.28 -1.70 16.17
C GLU A 38 16.99 -0.72 15.03
N ARG A 39 17.62 -0.90 13.86
CA ARG A 39 17.37 -0.07 12.67
C ARG A 39 15.95 -0.22 12.13
N ARG A 40 15.35 -1.42 12.20
CA ARG A 40 13.99 -1.72 11.72
C ARG A 40 12.93 -1.73 12.81
N ARG A 41 13.21 -1.20 13.99
CA ARG A 41 12.30 -1.22 15.13
C ARG A 41 10.91 -0.71 14.78
N GLY A 42 9.87 -1.48 15.12
CA GLY A 42 8.48 -1.19 14.78
C GLY A 42 8.13 -1.38 13.30
N ARG A 43 8.94 -2.14 12.53
CA ARG A 43 8.67 -2.52 11.15
C ARG A 43 8.39 -4.02 11.07
N GLY A 44 7.50 -4.42 10.13
CA GLY A 44 7.19 -5.83 9.90
C GLY A 44 8.16 -6.50 8.93
N ALA A 45 8.68 -5.77 7.93
CA ALA A 45 9.68 -6.29 7.03
C ALA A 45 11.04 -6.44 7.72
N GLN A 46 11.75 -7.51 7.37
CA GLN A 46 13.10 -7.81 7.91
C GLN A 46 14.21 -7.41 6.95
N SER A 47 13.90 -7.18 5.69
CA SER A 47 14.88 -6.88 4.65
C SER A 47 14.43 -5.72 3.76
N ASN A 48 15.35 -5.19 2.98
CA ASN A 48 15.10 -4.15 1.98
C ASN A 48 15.67 -4.54 0.61
N VAL A 49 15.46 -5.79 0.22
CA VAL A 49 15.93 -6.33 -1.06
C VAL A 49 15.26 -5.65 -2.25
N SER A 50 15.94 -5.66 -3.39
CA SER A 50 15.43 -5.14 -4.65
C SER A 50 14.14 -5.85 -5.08
N GLY A 51 13.23 -5.11 -5.70
CA GLY A 51 12.02 -5.68 -6.27
C GLY A 51 12.32 -6.51 -7.53
N ARG A 52 11.45 -7.47 -7.84
CA ARG A 52 11.61 -8.37 -9.00
C ARG A 52 11.68 -7.67 -10.37
N TYR A 53 11.33 -6.40 -10.45
CA TYR A 53 11.35 -5.60 -11.68
C TYR A 53 12.61 -4.73 -11.79
N GLU A 54 13.48 -4.73 -10.77
CA GLU A 54 14.73 -4.00 -10.81
C GLU A 54 15.78 -4.84 -11.57
N PRO A 55 16.47 -4.26 -12.57
CA PRO A 55 17.49 -4.98 -13.34
C PRO A 55 18.76 -5.29 -12.54
N LEU A 56 18.98 -4.55 -11.44
CA LEU A 56 20.16 -4.68 -10.57
C LEU A 56 19.71 -4.98 -9.15
N ALA A 57 20.36 -5.94 -8.50
CA ALA A 57 20.18 -6.21 -7.09
C ALA A 57 20.95 -5.20 -6.24
N ARG A 58 20.33 -4.69 -5.18
CA ARG A 58 21.00 -3.89 -4.15
C ARG A 58 21.48 -4.83 -3.07
N ILE A 59 22.78 -4.99 -2.98
CA ILE A 59 23.41 -5.82 -1.95
C ILE A 59 24.09 -4.88 -0.97
N ALA A 60 23.83 -5.07 0.33
CA ALA A 60 24.58 -4.40 1.38
C ALA A 60 25.98 -5.04 1.41
N PHE A 61 27.00 -4.26 1.12
CA PHE A 61 28.38 -4.72 1.11
C PHE A 61 29.14 -3.96 2.21
N ASP A 62 29.81 -4.70 3.10
CA ASP A 62 30.74 -4.12 4.06
C ASP A 62 32.10 -3.97 3.37
N ASP A 63 32.53 -2.74 3.19
CA ASP A 63 33.82 -2.39 2.62
C ASP A 63 34.96 -2.40 3.65
N GLY A 64 34.70 -2.89 4.86
CA GLY A 64 35.65 -2.96 5.97
C GLY A 64 35.73 -1.68 6.83
N TRP A 65 34.98 -0.62 6.46
CA TRP A 65 34.94 0.64 7.22
C TRP A 65 33.78 0.70 8.23
N ARG A 66 33.06 -0.42 8.44
CA ARG A 66 31.89 -0.51 9.32
C ARG A 66 30.76 0.48 8.98
N THR A 67 30.67 0.92 7.75
CA THR A 67 29.65 1.86 7.28
C THR A 67 28.23 1.32 7.45
N LEU A 68 28.06 -0.01 7.51
CA LEU A 68 26.78 -0.65 7.76
C LEU A 68 26.31 -0.51 9.22
N ASP A 69 27.24 -0.46 10.18
CA ASP A 69 26.93 -0.34 11.63
C ASP A 69 26.43 1.07 11.97
N GLU A 70 26.85 2.09 11.22
CA GLU A 70 26.52 3.49 11.42
C GLU A 70 25.22 3.94 10.73
N LEU A 71 24.56 3.06 9.98
CA LEU A 71 23.36 3.42 9.24
C LEU A 71 22.20 3.78 10.20
N PRO A 72 21.51 4.91 9.96
CA PRO A 72 20.44 5.37 10.86
C PRO A 72 19.22 4.43 10.83
N PRO A 73 18.36 4.51 11.85
CA PRO A 73 17.08 3.79 11.84
C PRO A 73 16.22 4.16 10.64
N PHE A 74 15.40 3.22 10.16
CA PHE A 74 14.44 3.46 9.08
C PHE A 74 13.34 4.42 9.54
N LYS A 75 13.51 5.70 9.26
CA LYS A 75 12.48 6.73 9.48
C LYS A 75 11.52 6.77 8.30
N THR A 76 10.24 7.05 8.58
CA THR A 76 9.27 7.28 7.52
C THR A 76 9.57 8.59 6.81
N THR A 77 9.74 8.51 5.49
CA THR A 77 9.78 9.66 4.59
C THR A 77 8.51 9.67 3.74
N VAL A 78 7.98 10.87 3.48
CA VAL A 78 6.75 11.02 2.71
C VAL A 78 7.00 12.00 1.58
N THR A 79 6.74 11.55 0.36
CA THR A 79 6.81 12.37 -0.85
C THR A 79 5.42 12.58 -1.44
N VAL A 80 5.25 13.64 -2.22
CA VAL A 80 3.98 13.91 -2.90
C VAL A 80 3.88 13.03 -4.15
N ASP A 81 2.73 12.35 -4.29
CA ASP A 81 2.37 11.64 -5.53
C ASP A 81 1.68 12.60 -6.49
N ALA A 82 2.29 12.84 -7.64
CA ALA A 82 1.77 13.70 -8.72
C ALA A 82 0.66 13.01 -9.54
N THR A 83 -0.25 12.30 -8.90
CA THR A 83 -1.37 11.63 -9.58
C THR A 83 -2.31 12.66 -10.23
N ARG A 84 -2.86 12.30 -11.40
CA ARG A 84 -3.81 13.14 -12.15
C ARG A 84 -5.26 12.69 -12.03
N LYS A 85 -5.48 11.46 -11.57
CA LYS A 85 -6.78 10.85 -11.30
C LYS A 85 -6.73 10.15 -9.97
N ILE A 86 -7.83 10.20 -9.21
CA ILE A 86 -7.87 9.57 -7.91
C ILE A 86 -8.69 8.28 -7.89
N ILE A 87 -9.72 8.20 -8.73
CA ILE A 87 -10.53 7.00 -8.87
C ILE A 87 -9.82 6.02 -9.80
N THR A 88 -9.49 4.85 -9.27
CA THR A 88 -8.96 3.71 -10.03
C THR A 88 -10.12 2.77 -10.36
N ARG A 89 -10.23 2.34 -11.62
CA ARG A 89 -11.24 1.37 -12.05
C ARG A 89 -10.66 -0.04 -12.04
N ASN A 90 -11.53 -1.00 -11.81
CA ASN A 90 -11.22 -2.42 -11.78
C ASN A 90 -12.31 -3.19 -12.53
N GLU A 91 -11.90 -4.10 -13.39
CA GLU A 91 -12.78 -4.94 -14.22
C GLU A 91 -12.70 -6.42 -13.86
N SER A 92 -12.02 -6.76 -12.74
CA SER A 92 -11.91 -8.14 -12.29
C SER A 92 -13.27 -8.67 -11.82
N PRO A 93 -13.75 -9.80 -12.32
CA PRO A 93 -15.00 -10.41 -11.88
C PRO A 93 -14.95 -10.94 -10.44
N ASP A 94 -13.73 -11.14 -9.90
CA ASP A 94 -13.52 -11.71 -8.56
C ASP A 94 -13.63 -10.67 -7.44
N ILE A 95 -13.78 -9.37 -7.79
CA ILE A 95 -13.81 -8.28 -6.83
C ILE A 95 -15.15 -7.57 -6.91
N GLY A 96 -15.88 -7.48 -5.79
CA GLY A 96 -17.24 -6.95 -5.71
C GLY A 96 -17.36 -5.41 -5.84
N PHE A 97 -16.33 -4.72 -6.32
CA PHE A 97 -16.36 -3.27 -6.60
C PHE A 97 -15.60 -2.95 -7.90
N ASP A 98 -16.11 -1.98 -8.66
CA ASP A 98 -15.52 -1.58 -9.95
C ASP A 98 -14.59 -0.35 -9.84
N ARG A 99 -14.54 0.30 -8.68
CA ARG A 99 -13.75 1.51 -8.44
C ARG A 99 -13.22 1.61 -7.03
N SER A 100 -12.03 2.19 -6.89
CA SER A 100 -11.38 2.37 -5.61
C SER A 100 -10.59 3.67 -5.54
N ILE A 101 -10.35 4.12 -4.31
CA ILE A 101 -9.45 5.22 -3.99
C ILE A 101 -8.40 4.73 -3.00
N ASN A 102 -7.13 5.01 -3.28
CA ASN A 102 -6.03 4.81 -2.35
C ASN A 102 -5.29 6.15 -2.17
N PRO A 103 -5.49 6.84 -1.03
CA PRO A 103 -4.91 8.17 -0.78
C PRO A 103 -3.39 8.15 -0.62
N TYR A 104 -2.82 6.97 -0.40
CA TYR A 104 -1.41 6.75 -0.15
C TYR A 104 -0.86 5.63 -1.04
N ARG A 105 0.48 5.59 -1.24
CA ARG A 105 1.23 4.42 -1.68
C ARG A 105 2.24 4.05 -0.60
N GLY A 106 2.37 2.75 -0.33
CA GLY A 106 3.03 2.25 0.87
C GLY A 106 2.16 2.38 2.11
N CYS A 107 2.52 1.67 3.19
CA CYS A 107 1.70 1.63 4.39
C CYS A 107 2.56 1.39 5.63
N GLU A 108 2.46 2.32 6.60
CA GLU A 108 3.20 2.23 7.86
C GLU A 108 2.73 1.12 8.81
N HIS A 109 1.55 0.52 8.60
CA HIS A 109 1.06 -0.56 9.48
C HIS A 109 2.03 -1.74 9.54
N GLY A 110 2.82 -1.95 8.47
CA GLY A 110 3.90 -2.92 8.45
C GLY A 110 3.43 -4.38 8.53
N CYS A 111 2.19 -4.69 8.11
CA CYS A 111 1.67 -6.05 8.15
C CYS A 111 2.61 -7.01 7.42
N ILE A 112 3.06 -8.08 8.10
CA ILE A 112 4.03 -9.03 7.55
C ILE A 112 3.48 -9.81 6.35
N TYR A 113 2.17 -9.98 6.26
CA TYR A 113 1.44 -10.72 5.22
C TYR A 113 0.84 -9.80 4.13
N CYS A 114 1.23 -8.52 4.06
CA CYS A 114 0.58 -7.57 3.17
C CYS A 114 0.81 -7.89 1.69
N PHE A 115 -0.27 -8.17 0.96
CA PHE A 115 -0.23 -8.46 -0.48
C PHE A 115 0.12 -7.25 -1.34
N ALA A 116 -0.03 -6.03 -0.80
CA ALA A 116 0.23 -4.79 -1.54
C ALA A 116 1.72 -4.43 -1.67
N ARG A 117 2.60 -5.08 -0.90
CA ARG A 117 4.05 -4.81 -0.90
C ARG A 117 4.68 -4.79 -2.30
N PRO A 118 4.36 -5.72 -3.22
CA PRO A 118 4.92 -5.70 -4.57
C PRO A 118 4.62 -4.45 -5.38
N THR A 119 3.59 -3.67 -5.00
CA THR A 119 3.26 -2.42 -5.71
C THR A 119 4.36 -1.36 -5.60
N HIS A 120 5.23 -1.43 -4.59
CA HIS A 120 6.37 -0.53 -4.43
C HIS A 120 7.46 -0.76 -5.48
N ALA A 121 7.57 -1.99 -5.99
CA ALA A 121 8.51 -2.31 -7.06
C ALA A 121 8.24 -1.53 -8.36
N TYR A 122 6.98 -1.14 -8.64
CA TYR A 122 6.66 -0.26 -9.77
C TYR A 122 7.18 1.17 -9.61
N LEU A 123 7.61 1.54 -8.40
CA LEU A 123 8.20 2.84 -8.09
C LEU A 123 9.74 2.77 -8.03
N GLY A 124 10.35 1.61 -8.36
CA GLY A 124 11.78 1.36 -8.16
C GLY A 124 12.18 1.30 -6.68
N LEU A 125 11.23 0.96 -5.81
CA LEU A 125 11.43 0.85 -4.36
C LEU A 125 11.27 -0.60 -3.91
N SER A 126 11.97 -0.96 -2.80
CA SER A 126 11.85 -2.31 -2.25
C SER A 126 10.43 -2.60 -1.73
N PRO A 127 9.89 -3.81 -1.99
CA PRO A 127 8.66 -4.27 -1.36
C PRO A 127 8.84 -4.59 0.15
N GLY A 128 10.06 -4.56 0.65
CA GLY A 128 10.42 -4.76 2.06
C GLY A 128 10.20 -3.51 2.91
N LEU A 129 11.28 -3.01 3.51
CA LEU A 129 11.24 -1.86 4.41
C LEU A 129 10.84 -0.54 3.71
N ASP A 130 11.17 -0.36 2.42
CA ASP A 130 10.76 0.83 1.69
C ASP A 130 9.23 0.95 1.62
N PHE A 131 8.50 -0.17 1.49
CA PHE A 131 7.03 -0.15 1.51
C PHE A 131 6.45 0.45 2.80
N GLU A 132 7.15 0.32 3.91
CA GLU A 132 6.73 0.81 5.21
C GLU A 132 7.32 2.18 5.59
N SER A 133 8.36 2.62 4.89
CA SER A 133 9.16 3.79 5.28
C SER A 133 9.26 4.87 4.21
N LYS A 134 9.11 4.55 2.93
CA LYS A 134 9.11 5.52 1.82
C LYS A 134 7.71 5.62 1.23
N LEU A 135 6.91 6.52 1.78
CA LEU A 135 5.50 6.63 1.45
C LEU A 135 5.24 7.77 0.47
N LEU A 136 4.17 7.63 -0.32
CA LEU A 136 3.69 8.71 -1.16
C LEU A 136 2.27 9.09 -0.72
N VAL A 137 2.04 10.41 -0.62
CA VAL A 137 0.75 11.00 -0.26
C VAL A 137 0.14 11.73 -1.46
N LYS A 138 -1.16 11.67 -1.61
CA LYS A 138 -1.93 12.40 -2.63
C LYS A 138 -2.68 13.57 -1.99
N PRO A 139 -2.03 14.70 -1.74
CA PRO A 139 -2.65 15.82 -1.01
C PRO A 139 -3.84 16.41 -1.78
N GLU A 140 -3.82 16.34 -3.10
CA GLU A 140 -4.87 16.85 -3.98
C GLU A 140 -6.01 15.85 -4.22
N ALA A 141 -6.05 14.74 -3.47
CA ALA A 141 -7.04 13.67 -3.67
C ALA A 141 -8.49 14.17 -3.64
N ALA A 142 -8.82 15.08 -2.72
CA ALA A 142 -10.16 15.64 -2.59
C ALA A 142 -10.54 16.50 -3.82
N ASN A 143 -9.64 17.38 -4.28
CA ASN A 143 -9.86 18.23 -5.45
C ASN A 143 -10.01 17.41 -6.73
N LEU A 144 -9.16 16.37 -6.88
CA LEU A 144 -9.27 15.44 -8.01
C LEU A 144 -10.58 14.66 -7.97
N LEU A 145 -11.01 14.21 -6.78
CA LEU A 145 -12.27 13.51 -6.60
C LEU A 145 -13.46 14.39 -7.00
N GLU A 146 -13.52 15.61 -6.49
CA GLU A 146 -14.59 16.56 -6.83
C GLU A 146 -14.68 16.78 -8.33
N LYS A 147 -13.54 16.95 -9.01
CA LYS A 147 -13.48 17.07 -10.48
C LYS A 147 -13.97 15.81 -11.18
N GLU A 148 -13.58 14.62 -10.72
CA GLU A 148 -13.97 13.35 -11.33
C GLU A 148 -15.46 13.06 -11.14
N LEU A 149 -16.02 13.38 -9.96
CA LEU A 149 -17.46 13.23 -9.68
C LEU A 149 -18.33 14.21 -10.48
N SER A 150 -17.79 15.39 -10.79
CA SER A 150 -18.49 16.42 -11.59
C SER A 150 -18.38 16.21 -13.10
N ALA A 151 -17.69 15.17 -13.56
CA ALA A 151 -17.49 14.90 -14.97
C ALA A 151 -18.82 14.51 -15.64
N PRO A 152 -19.11 15.01 -16.86
CA PRO A 152 -20.30 14.60 -17.61
C PRO A 152 -20.38 13.08 -17.78
N GLY A 153 -21.54 12.49 -17.49
CA GLY A 153 -21.75 11.05 -17.59
C GLY A 153 -21.15 10.22 -16.45
N TYR A 154 -20.72 10.85 -15.35
CA TYR A 154 -20.31 10.11 -14.17
C TYR A 154 -21.51 9.42 -13.51
N GLU A 155 -21.44 8.12 -13.38
CA GLU A 155 -22.45 7.31 -12.69
C GLU A 155 -21.96 6.95 -11.27
N PRO A 156 -22.69 7.34 -10.20
CA PRO A 156 -22.35 6.99 -8.83
C PRO A 156 -22.46 5.48 -8.61
N LYS A 157 -21.38 4.87 -8.11
CA LYS A 157 -21.34 3.49 -7.60
C LYS A 157 -20.41 3.47 -6.41
N VAL A 158 -20.55 2.49 -5.53
CA VAL A 158 -19.74 2.40 -4.31
C VAL A 158 -18.25 2.51 -4.63
N ILE A 159 -17.57 3.49 -4.04
CA ILE A 159 -16.11 3.59 -4.07
C ILE A 159 -15.55 2.80 -2.89
N ALA A 160 -14.67 1.83 -3.18
CA ALA A 160 -13.94 1.10 -2.15
C ALA A 160 -12.66 1.85 -1.76
N ILE A 161 -12.44 2.06 -0.46
CA ILE A 161 -11.25 2.71 0.07
C ILE A 161 -10.53 1.76 1.05
N GLY A 162 -9.20 1.70 0.97
CA GLY A 162 -8.42 0.76 1.78
C GLY A 162 -8.20 -0.60 1.11
N THR A 163 -8.36 -0.67 -0.20
CA THR A 163 -8.22 -1.89 -0.98
C THR A 163 -6.77 -2.30 -1.23
N ASN A 164 -5.84 -1.36 -1.15
CA ASN A 164 -4.40 -1.59 -1.37
C ASN A 164 -3.56 -1.12 -0.17
N THR A 165 -3.75 0.10 0.28
CA THR A 165 -3.08 0.66 1.45
C THR A 165 -4.12 1.14 2.45
N ASP A 166 -3.82 1.05 3.76
CA ASP A 166 -4.77 1.49 4.77
C ASP A 166 -4.94 3.02 4.71
N PRO A 167 -6.17 3.51 4.55
CA PRO A 167 -6.43 4.95 4.45
C PRO A 167 -6.22 5.69 5.77
N TYR A 168 -6.27 4.99 6.90
CA TYR A 168 -6.09 5.53 8.25
C TYR A 168 -4.76 5.09 8.87
N GLN A 169 -3.74 4.79 8.05
CA GLN A 169 -2.39 4.52 8.52
C GLN A 169 -1.81 5.73 9.30
N PRO A 170 -0.76 5.56 10.12
CA PRO A 170 -0.30 6.60 11.05
C PRO A 170 -0.09 8.00 10.45
N ILE A 171 0.42 8.11 9.21
CA ILE A 171 0.63 9.42 8.55
C ILE A 171 -0.67 10.20 8.30
N GLU A 172 -1.82 9.54 8.25
CA GLU A 172 -3.13 10.19 8.05
C GLU A 172 -3.45 11.18 9.19
N ARG A 173 -2.87 10.97 10.38
CA ARG A 173 -2.99 11.94 11.49
C ARG A 173 -2.50 13.34 11.09
N ARG A 174 -1.44 13.38 10.31
CA ARG A 174 -0.80 14.61 9.83
C ARG A 174 -1.45 15.15 8.56
N TYR A 175 -1.64 14.28 7.57
CA TYR A 175 -2.04 14.70 6.22
C TYR A 175 -3.54 14.90 6.06
N LYS A 176 -4.37 14.22 6.85
CA LYS A 176 -5.85 14.34 6.87
C LYS A 176 -6.49 14.24 5.48
N VAL A 177 -5.92 13.40 4.61
CA VAL A 177 -6.41 13.24 3.23
C VAL A 177 -7.77 12.56 3.23
N MET A 178 -7.96 11.53 4.09
CA MET A 178 -9.23 10.81 4.20
C MET A 178 -10.38 11.73 4.62
N ARG A 179 -10.15 12.59 5.61
CA ARG A 179 -11.19 13.53 6.04
C ARG A 179 -11.69 14.39 4.89
N ARG A 180 -10.76 14.95 4.10
CA ARG A 180 -11.12 15.78 2.94
C ARG A 180 -11.84 14.99 1.85
N ILE A 181 -11.44 13.73 1.61
CA ILE A 181 -12.15 12.83 0.68
C ILE A 181 -13.58 12.60 1.16
N LEU A 182 -13.78 12.30 2.45
CA LEU A 182 -15.10 12.08 3.04
C LEU A 182 -15.99 13.31 2.96
N GLU A 183 -15.44 14.51 3.17
CA GLU A 183 -16.18 15.78 3.02
C GLU A 183 -16.69 15.98 1.59
N VAL A 184 -15.92 15.59 0.58
CA VAL A 184 -16.37 15.61 -0.83
C VAL A 184 -17.47 14.58 -1.07
N LEU A 185 -17.30 13.34 -0.59
CA LEU A 185 -18.27 12.27 -0.78
C LEU A 185 -19.59 12.57 -0.07
N ASP A 186 -19.55 13.16 1.14
CA ASP A 186 -20.71 13.57 1.91
C ASP A 186 -21.51 14.65 1.18
N ARG A 187 -20.84 15.71 0.70
CA ARG A 187 -21.48 16.79 -0.10
C ARG A 187 -22.09 16.26 -1.39
N ALA A 188 -21.40 15.34 -2.07
CA ALA A 188 -21.87 14.76 -3.31
C ALA A 188 -22.96 13.68 -3.13
N GLY A 189 -23.28 13.28 -1.90
CA GLY A 189 -24.20 12.15 -1.64
C GLY A 189 -23.69 10.84 -2.24
N HIS A 190 -22.36 10.63 -2.27
CA HIS A 190 -21.74 9.51 -2.97
C HIS A 190 -21.48 8.31 -2.05
N PRO A 191 -21.86 7.08 -2.44
CA PRO A 191 -21.66 5.89 -1.60
C PRO A 191 -20.20 5.46 -1.51
N VAL A 192 -19.78 5.03 -0.29
CA VAL A 192 -18.41 4.60 0.00
C VAL A 192 -18.37 3.38 0.92
N GLY A 193 -17.44 2.46 0.64
CA GLY A 193 -17.06 1.36 1.52
C GLY A 193 -15.60 1.51 1.96
N ILE A 194 -15.34 1.48 3.26
CA ILE A 194 -14.00 1.66 3.82
C ILE A 194 -13.57 0.39 4.53
N VAL A 195 -12.34 -0.04 4.28
CA VAL A 195 -11.69 -1.11 5.05
C VAL A 195 -10.45 -0.54 5.73
N THR A 196 -10.34 -0.73 7.04
CA THR A 196 -9.18 -0.25 7.81
C THR A 196 -8.87 -1.17 8.99
N LYS A 197 -7.62 -1.09 9.49
CA LYS A 197 -7.16 -1.70 10.74
C LYS A 197 -7.00 -0.68 11.86
N SER A 198 -7.28 0.59 11.56
CA SER A 198 -6.92 1.70 12.43
C SER A 198 -8.12 2.24 13.20
N ALA A 199 -7.95 2.42 14.50
CA ALA A 199 -8.90 3.17 15.33
C ALA A 199 -8.99 4.66 14.94
N LEU A 200 -8.07 5.17 14.11
CA LEU A 200 -8.10 6.56 13.65
C LEU A 200 -9.35 6.89 12.82
N VAL A 201 -10.05 5.90 12.30
CA VAL A 201 -11.34 6.09 11.62
C VAL A 201 -12.37 6.79 12.52
N LEU A 202 -12.28 6.64 13.84
CA LEU A 202 -13.15 7.31 14.82
C LEU A 202 -13.04 8.84 14.76
N ARG A 203 -11.93 9.39 14.28
CA ARG A 203 -11.76 10.84 14.07
C ARG A 203 -12.81 11.42 13.12
N ASP A 204 -13.24 10.63 12.15
CA ASP A 204 -14.15 11.06 11.08
C ASP A 204 -15.57 10.51 11.27
N LEU A 205 -15.88 10.06 12.49
CA LEU A 205 -17.19 9.45 12.82
C LEU A 205 -18.35 10.42 12.59
N ASP A 206 -18.15 11.71 12.79
CA ASP A 206 -19.15 12.76 12.55
C ASP A 206 -19.64 12.78 11.09
N ILE A 207 -18.74 12.62 10.12
CA ILE A 207 -19.10 12.54 8.70
C ILE A 207 -19.68 11.17 8.36
N LEU A 208 -19.04 10.11 8.84
CA LEU A 208 -19.45 8.74 8.55
C LEU A 208 -20.84 8.42 9.08
N ALA A 209 -21.22 8.95 10.27
CA ALA A 209 -22.55 8.76 10.83
C ALA A 209 -23.62 9.43 9.95
N ARG A 210 -23.42 10.71 9.57
CA ARG A 210 -24.36 11.40 8.66
C ARG A 210 -24.52 10.69 7.31
N MET A 211 -23.43 10.16 6.77
CA MET A 211 -23.48 9.38 5.53
C MET A 211 -24.18 8.04 5.72
N ALA A 212 -23.99 7.37 6.87
CA ALA A 212 -24.60 6.10 7.18
C ALA A 212 -26.13 6.22 7.35
N GLU A 213 -26.63 7.30 7.97
CA GLU A 213 -28.08 7.61 8.06
C GLU A 213 -28.76 7.67 6.68
N ARG A 214 -27.98 8.01 5.64
CA ARG A 214 -28.44 8.05 4.23
C ARG A 214 -28.06 6.78 3.45
N ASN A 215 -27.59 5.72 4.14
CA ASN A 215 -27.08 4.48 3.52
C ASN A 215 -25.91 4.70 2.53
N LEU A 216 -25.09 5.74 2.75
CA LEU A 216 -23.98 6.11 1.89
C LEU A 216 -22.61 5.68 2.41
N ALA A 217 -22.48 5.21 3.65
CA ALA A 217 -21.21 4.78 4.20
C ALA A 217 -21.29 3.41 4.86
N LYS A 218 -20.27 2.59 4.61
CA LYS A 218 -20.00 1.33 5.30
C LYS A 218 -18.54 1.26 5.70
N VAL A 219 -18.27 0.93 6.96
CA VAL A 219 -16.91 0.75 7.47
C VAL A 219 -16.74 -0.69 7.94
N ALA A 220 -15.67 -1.34 7.47
CA ALA A 220 -15.25 -2.65 7.89
C ALA A 220 -13.92 -2.55 8.64
N LEU A 221 -13.87 -3.06 9.86
CA LEU A 221 -12.63 -3.17 10.64
C LEU A 221 -12.01 -4.54 10.41
N SER A 222 -10.76 -4.55 9.96
CA SER A 222 -10.00 -5.78 9.72
C SER A 222 -9.23 -6.19 10.97
N VAL A 223 -9.79 -7.08 11.77
CA VAL A 223 -9.18 -7.64 12.99
C VAL A 223 -8.67 -9.05 12.67
N LYS A 224 -7.37 -9.31 12.87
CA LYS A 224 -6.75 -10.61 12.58
C LYS A 224 -6.67 -11.52 13.79
N THR A 225 -6.54 -10.96 14.97
CA THR A 225 -6.47 -11.69 16.23
C THR A 225 -6.88 -10.77 17.39
N LEU A 226 -7.39 -11.36 18.46
CA LEU A 226 -7.67 -10.67 19.73
C LEU A 226 -6.51 -10.76 20.71
N ASP A 227 -5.45 -11.55 20.39
CA ASP A 227 -4.21 -11.57 21.16
C ASP A 227 -3.35 -10.35 20.79
N ALA A 228 -3.21 -9.43 21.74
CA ALA A 228 -2.46 -8.19 21.54
C ALA A 228 -0.97 -8.43 21.24
N THR A 229 -0.37 -9.50 21.78
CA THR A 229 1.04 -9.84 21.53
C THR A 229 1.22 -10.33 20.10
N LEU A 230 0.32 -11.19 19.63
CA LEU A 230 0.33 -11.69 18.27
C LEU A 230 0.00 -10.56 17.28
N ALA A 231 -0.98 -9.72 17.59
CA ALA A 231 -1.34 -8.55 16.76
C ALA A 231 -0.12 -7.66 16.49
N ARG A 232 0.66 -7.31 17.53
CA ARG A 232 1.88 -6.50 17.38
C ARG A 232 2.97 -7.16 16.54
N LYS A 233 3.08 -8.49 16.57
CA LYS A 233 4.02 -9.23 15.73
C LYS A 233 3.58 -9.24 14.26
N MET A 234 2.28 -9.37 14.01
CA MET A 234 1.72 -9.44 12.67
C MET A 234 1.54 -8.06 12.02
N GLU A 235 1.19 -7.07 12.81
CA GLU A 235 0.77 -5.72 12.38
C GLU A 235 1.38 -4.66 13.32
N PRO A 236 2.70 -4.40 13.28
CA PRO A 236 3.45 -3.66 14.32
C PRO A 236 2.93 -2.25 14.63
N ARG A 237 2.26 -1.61 13.69
CA ARG A 237 1.74 -0.24 13.81
C ARG A 237 0.23 -0.11 13.57
N ALA A 238 -0.50 -1.22 13.47
CA ALA A 238 -1.95 -1.19 13.48
C ALA A 238 -2.47 -1.01 14.91
N ALA A 239 -3.78 -0.74 15.05
CA ALA A 239 -4.43 -0.75 16.35
C ALA A 239 -4.45 -2.16 16.95
N THR A 240 -4.13 -2.29 18.24
CA THR A 240 -4.16 -3.55 18.99
C THR A 240 -5.28 -3.50 20.01
#